data_93b10d29809ca8d81b1a9de848404997
#
_entry.id   93b10d29809ca8d81b1a9de848404997
#
_cell.length_a   1.000
_cell.length_b   1.000
_cell.length_c   1.000
_cell.angle_alpha   90.00
_cell.angle_beta   90.00
_cell.angle_gamma   90.00
#
_symmetry.space_group_name_H-M   'P 1'
#
loop_
_entity.id
_entity.type
_entity.pdbx_description
1 polymer ?
#
loop_
_entity_poly.entity_id
_entity_poly.type
_entity_poly.pdbx_seq_one_letter_code
_entity_poly.pdbx_strand_id
1 'polypeptide(L)'
;MAEVRVAEHAGACYGVERALQLAWDAVDSFEGGIFTLGPLIHNPRVVDGLEAMGAHVVSRVDDAAGGTLILRTHGVSPHEEQHAREVCSNVIDATCPFVKRVHIEAERLMRDGYEVVIVGESGHPEVVATLGHAPGAHIISAPEDVAYASLGDRVGIVVQTTLTESTLNAVVDAIDDGTREVRLVNTICEATALRQAAASELARTSDAMVVIGGRNSANTTHLAEICAAICPRTFHIENAEELDPDWFAGESAIGVTAGASTPSSQIDSVVKALEQLP
;
A
#
# COMPACT_ATOMS: atom_id res chain seq x y z
N MET A 1 -15.36 26.25 -17.63
CA MET A 1 -15.14 25.28 -16.53
C MET A 1 -14.32 24.13 -17.10
N ALA A 2 -13.29 23.68 -16.44
CA ALA A 2 -12.51 22.51 -16.83
C ALA A 2 -13.40 21.24 -16.75
N GLU A 3 -13.15 20.28 -17.65
CA GLU A 3 -13.73 18.94 -17.54
C GLU A 3 -12.99 18.16 -16.46
N VAL A 4 -13.69 17.70 -15.42
CA VAL A 4 -13.11 16.85 -14.37
C VAL A 4 -13.40 15.38 -14.69
N ARG A 5 -12.36 14.56 -14.81
CA ARG A 5 -12.45 13.13 -15.12
C ARG A 5 -11.77 12.31 -14.04
N VAL A 6 -12.46 11.27 -13.55
CA VAL A 6 -11.92 10.35 -12.56
C VAL A 6 -11.38 9.10 -13.27
N ALA A 7 -10.17 8.65 -12.88
CA ALA A 7 -9.59 7.42 -13.41
C ALA A 7 -10.46 6.22 -13.04
N GLU A 8 -10.60 5.28 -13.98
CA GLU A 8 -11.13 3.95 -13.68
C GLU A 8 -10.27 3.30 -12.57
N HIS A 9 -10.83 2.57 -11.66
CA HIS A 9 -10.10 1.96 -10.53
C HIS A 9 -9.51 2.94 -9.47
N ALA A 10 -9.88 4.22 -9.45
CA ALA A 10 -9.50 5.14 -8.36
C ALA A 10 -10.17 4.74 -7.04
N GLY A 11 -9.45 4.85 -5.92
CA GLY A 11 -10.02 4.68 -4.58
C GLY A 11 -9.84 3.29 -3.96
N ALA A 12 -10.61 3.01 -2.91
CA ALA A 12 -10.44 1.85 -2.05
C ALA A 12 -10.47 0.53 -2.83
N CYS A 13 -9.52 -0.36 -2.51
CA CYS A 13 -9.47 -1.69 -3.08
C CYS A 13 -10.16 -2.72 -2.16
N TYR A 14 -10.48 -3.89 -2.71
CA TYR A 14 -11.08 -4.99 -1.96
C TYR A 14 -10.37 -5.29 -0.63
N GLY A 15 -9.02 -5.31 -0.62
CA GLY A 15 -8.25 -5.60 0.61
C GLY A 15 -8.48 -4.56 1.70
N VAL A 16 -8.58 -3.28 1.32
CA VAL A 16 -8.87 -2.17 2.24
C VAL A 16 -10.33 -2.23 2.71
N GLU A 17 -11.29 -2.37 1.81
CA GLU A 17 -12.72 -2.45 2.17
C GLU A 17 -12.99 -3.62 3.13
N ARG A 18 -12.42 -4.80 2.86
CA ARG A 18 -12.50 -5.96 3.75
C ARG A 18 -11.93 -5.65 5.14
N ALA A 19 -10.78 -4.99 5.22
CA ALA A 19 -10.15 -4.68 6.51
C ALA A 19 -10.97 -3.67 7.32
N LEU A 20 -11.54 -2.67 6.67
CA LEU A 20 -12.44 -1.70 7.29
C LEU A 20 -13.71 -2.38 7.81
N GLN A 21 -14.31 -3.28 7.03
CA GLN A 21 -15.48 -4.02 7.47
C GLN A 21 -15.18 -4.86 8.71
N LEU A 22 -14.04 -5.57 8.74
CA LEU A 22 -13.61 -6.32 9.91
C LEU A 22 -13.41 -5.44 11.15
N ALA A 23 -12.89 -4.22 10.97
CA ALA A 23 -12.69 -3.29 12.08
C ALA A 23 -14.05 -2.76 12.59
N TRP A 24 -14.99 -2.43 11.72
CA TRP A 24 -16.34 -2.02 12.12
C TRP A 24 -17.09 -3.15 12.82
N ASP A 25 -17.06 -4.36 12.26
CA ASP A 25 -17.67 -5.54 12.87
C ASP A 25 -17.07 -5.84 14.27
N ALA A 26 -15.76 -5.57 14.43
CA ALA A 26 -15.11 -5.75 15.73
C ALA A 26 -15.61 -4.73 16.76
N VAL A 27 -15.73 -3.46 16.39
CA VAL A 27 -16.25 -2.40 17.28
C VAL A 27 -17.69 -2.71 17.72
N ASP A 28 -18.51 -3.25 16.81
CA ASP A 28 -19.92 -3.55 17.09
C ASP A 28 -20.11 -4.86 17.88
N SER A 29 -19.15 -5.81 17.79
CA SER A 29 -19.37 -7.19 18.27
C SER A 29 -18.63 -7.50 19.57
N PHE A 30 -17.55 -6.80 19.90
CA PHE A 30 -16.72 -7.12 21.06
C PHE A 30 -16.83 -6.05 22.15
N GLU A 31 -16.99 -6.51 23.39
CA GLU A 31 -16.89 -5.65 24.56
C GLU A 31 -15.41 -5.49 24.95
N GLY A 32 -15.05 -4.30 25.43
CA GLY A 32 -13.69 -4.00 25.91
C GLY A 32 -12.88 -3.19 24.90
N GLY A 33 -11.55 -3.16 25.04
CA GLY A 33 -10.66 -2.41 24.16
C GLY A 33 -10.50 -3.07 22.80
N ILE A 34 -10.75 -2.29 21.76
CA ILE A 34 -10.48 -2.68 20.38
C ILE A 34 -9.20 -1.96 19.92
N PHE A 35 -8.26 -2.70 19.38
CA PHE A 35 -6.96 -2.17 19.02
C PHE A 35 -6.56 -2.60 17.59
N THR A 36 -5.80 -1.76 16.91
CA THR A 36 -5.13 -2.12 15.66
C THR A 36 -3.62 -2.09 15.87
N LEU A 37 -2.89 -3.10 15.42
CA LEU A 37 -1.43 -3.14 15.53
C LEU A 37 -0.80 -2.29 14.42
N GLY A 38 -0.51 -1.03 14.75
CA GLY A 38 -0.23 0.02 13.80
C GLY A 38 -1.48 0.48 13.03
N PRO A 39 -1.37 1.50 12.19
CA PRO A 39 -2.49 1.96 11.36
C PRO A 39 -3.04 0.82 10.49
N LEU A 40 -4.36 0.63 10.50
CA LEU A 40 -5.01 -0.45 9.74
C LEU A 40 -4.70 -0.34 8.23
N ILE A 41 -4.68 0.89 7.74
CA ILE A 41 -4.35 1.29 6.37
C ILE A 41 -3.60 2.63 6.39
N HIS A 42 -2.92 2.98 5.29
CA HIS A 42 -2.22 4.27 5.15
C HIS A 42 -3.18 5.39 4.68
N ASN A 43 -4.15 5.75 5.53
CA ASN A 43 -5.01 6.91 5.34
C ASN A 43 -5.34 7.51 6.72
N PRO A 44 -4.74 8.68 7.10
CA PRO A 44 -4.94 9.28 8.41
C PRO A 44 -6.41 9.54 8.75
N ARG A 45 -7.21 10.06 7.81
CA ARG A 45 -8.64 10.33 8.06
C ARG A 45 -9.44 9.10 8.40
N VAL A 46 -9.11 7.96 7.76
CA VAL A 46 -9.77 6.68 8.05
C VAL A 46 -9.34 6.16 9.42
N VAL A 47 -8.05 6.30 9.76
CA VAL A 47 -7.53 5.93 11.08
C VAL A 47 -8.19 6.76 12.17
N ASP A 48 -8.26 8.09 12.01
CA ASP A 48 -8.94 8.99 12.96
C ASP A 48 -10.43 8.62 13.12
N GLY A 49 -11.08 8.23 12.02
CA GLY A 49 -12.46 7.76 12.05
C GLY A 49 -12.63 6.47 12.86
N LEU A 50 -11.72 5.51 12.72
CA LEU A 50 -11.73 4.28 13.50
C LEU A 50 -11.45 4.55 14.99
N GLU A 51 -10.52 5.45 15.32
CA GLU A 51 -10.26 5.87 16.69
C GLU A 51 -11.48 6.54 17.34
N ALA A 52 -12.17 7.41 16.60
CA ALA A 52 -13.41 8.04 17.06
C ALA A 52 -14.53 7.03 17.33
N MET A 53 -14.50 5.87 16.68
CA MET A 53 -15.43 4.75 16.89
C MET A 53 -14.98 3.79 18.01
N GLY A 54 -13.78 3.97 18.57
CA GLY A 54 -13.25 3.18 19.68
C GLY A 54 -12.24 2.09 19.29
N ALA A 55 -11.75 2.06 18.04
CA ALA A 55 -10.65 1.20 17.63
C ALA A 55 -9.33 1.97 17.66
N HIS A 56 -8.51 1.73 18.68
CA HIS A 56 -7.31 2.51 18.97
C HIS A 56 -6.05 1.91 18.34
N VAL A 57 -5.18 2.76 17.81
CA VAL A 57 -3.90 2.32 17.26
C VAL A 57 -2.89 2.07 18.39
N VAL A 58 -2.29 0.89 18.41
CA VAL A 58 -1.18 0.54 19.30
C VAL A 58 0.07 0.19 18.51
N SER A 59 1.23 0.41 19.12
CA SER A 59 2.51 0.10 18.48
C SER A 59 3.06 -1.28 18.85
N ARG A 60 2.57 -1.85 19.93
CA ARG A 60 3.03 -3.13 20.48
C ARG A 60 1.84 -4.02 20.81
N VAL A 61 2.03 -5.31 20.60
CA VAL A 61 1.02 -6.33 20.96
C VAL A 61 0.61 -6.25 22.43
N ASP A 62 1.57 -6.04 23.32
CA ASP A 62 1.33 -5.98 24.78
C ASP A 62 0.37 -4.84 25.18
N ASP A 63 0.32 -3.75 24.40
CA ASP A 63 -0.56 -2.61 24.67
C ASP A 63 -2.06 -2.96 24.44
N ALA A 64 -2.32 -4.09 23.76
CA ALA A 64 -3.66 -4.63 23.52
C ALA A 64 -3.99 -5.86 24.39
N ALA A 65 -3.16 -6.16 25.39
CA ALA A 65 -3.33 -7.36 26.22
C ALA A 65 -4.73 -7.43 26.86
N GLY A 66 -5.38 -8.59 26.74
CA GLY A 66 -6.74 -8.82 27.24
C GLY A 66 -7.85 -8.19 26.41
N GLY A 67 -7.54 -7.38 25.39
CA GLY A 67 -8.50 -6.80 24.43
C GLY A 67 -8.63 -7.60 23.13
N THR A 68 -9.30 -7.00 22.15
CA THR A 68 -9.38 -7.50 20.78
C THR A 68 -8.38 -6.76 19.90
N LEU A 69 -7.42 -7.49 19.31
CA LEU A 69 -6.39 -6.93 18.44
C LEU A 69 -6.68 -7.25 16.97
N ILE A 70 -6.70 -6.23 16.13
CA ILE A 70 -6.84 -6.34 14.68
C ILE A 70 -5.44 -6.20 14.05
N LEU A 71 -4.99 -7.24 13.34
CA LEU A 71 -3.76 -7.19 12.56
C LEU A 71 -4.01 -6.39 11.28
N ARG A 72 -3.14 -5.41 11.01
CA ARG A 72 -3.27 -4.47 9.88
C ARG A 72 -3.21 -5.15 8.51
N THR A 73 -3.65 -4.46 7.46
CA THR A 73 -3.66 -4.95 6.07
C THR A 73 -2.30 -5.39 5.53
N HIS A 74 -1.22 -4.82 6.05
CA HIS A 74 0.17 -5.08 5.67
C HIS A 74 0.71 -6.40 6.21
N GLY A 75 -0.05 -7.06 7.09
CA GLY A 75 0.40 -8.24 7.82
C GLY A 75 1.36 -7.91 8.96
N VAL A 76 1.75 -8.96 9.63
CA VAL A 76 2.72 -8.97 10.73
C VAL A 76 3.62 -10.20 10.61
N SER A 77 4.72 -10.25 11.34
CA SER A 77 5.56 -11.45 11.42
C SER A 77 4.82 -12.61 12.10
N PRO A 78 5.16 -13.87 11.81
CA PRO A 78 4.62 -15.04 12.53
C PRO A 78 4.81 -14.94 14.05
N HIS A 79 5.92 -14.37 14.49
CA HIS A 79 6.21 -14.17 15.91
C HIS A 79 5.24 -13.17 16.55
N GLU A 80 4.96 -12.05 15.90
CA GLU A 80 4.00 -11.04 16.38
C GLU A 80 2.58 -11.62 16.40
N GLU A 81 2.19 -12.38 15.36
CA GLU A 81 0.88 -13.02 15.33
C GLU A 81 0.73 -14.05 16.46
N GLN A 82 1.73 -14.90 16.68
CA GLN A 82 1.72 -15.85 17.78
C GLN A 82 1.62 -15.14 19.14
N HIS A 83 2.43 -14.12 19.37
CA HIS A 83 2.40 -13.35 20.61
C HIS A 83 1.03 -12.68 20.83
N ALA A 84 0.44 -12.13 19.79
CA ALA A 84 -0.91 -11.57 19.85
C ALA A 84 -1.95 -12.60 20.32
N ARG A 85 -1.89 -13.83 19.79
CA ARG A 85 -2.79 -14.93 20.17
C ARG A 85 -2.58 -15.41 21.61
N GLU A 86 -1.41 -15.17 22.20
CA GLU A 86 -1.09 -15.54 23.59
C GLU A 86 -1.60 -14.50 24.59
N VAL A 87 -1.59 -13.21 24.24
CA VAL A 87 -1.86 -12.12 25.21
C VAL A 87 -3.20 -11.41 25.01
N CYS A 88 -3.77 -11.44 23.80
CA CYS A 88 -5.06 -10.81 23.52
C CYS A 88 -6.21 -11.80 23.69
N SER A 89 -7.39 -11.31 24.09
CA SER A 89 -8.60 -12.14 24.18
C SER A 89 -9.10 -12.59 22.82
N ASN A 90 -8.98 -11.72 21.81
CA ASN A 90 -9.34 -12.02 20.43
C ASN A 90 -8.28 -11.43 19.49
N VAL A 91 -8.03 -12.12 18.38
CA VAL A 91 -7.16 -11.63 17.29
C VAL A 91 -7.93 -11.74 15.98
N ILE A 92 -8.11 -10.60 15.32
CA ILE A 92 -8.77 -10.51 14.01
C ILE A 92 -7.69 -10.23 12.97
N ASP A 93 -7.53 -11.15 12.03
CA ASP A 93 -6.54 -11.00 10.97
C ASP A 93 -7.14 -10.27 9.75
N ALA A 94 -6.87 -8.95 9.68
CA ALA A 94 -7.26 -8.11 8.56
C ALA A 94 -6.18 -8.05 7.46
N THR A 95 -5.11 -8.84 7.54
CA THR A 95 -4.09 -8.93 6.49
C THR A 95 -4.73 -9.14 5.12
N CYS A 96 -4.35 -8.31 4.15
CA CYS A 96 -4.83 -8.42 2.79
C CYS A 96 -4.47 -9.79 2.20
N PRO A 97 -5.39 -10.50 1.51
CA PRO A 97 -5.09 -11.80 0.90
C PRO A 97 -3.93 -11.76 -0.09
N PHE A 98 -3.75 -10.65 -0.80
CA PHE A 98 -2.61 -10.47 -1.71
C PHE A 98 -1.28 -10.35 -0.95
N VAL A 99 -1.26 -9.69 0.22
CA VAL A 99 -0.09 -9.66 1.11
C VAL A 99 0.19 -11.03 1.69
N LYS A 100 -0.84 -11.78 2.11
CA LYS A 100 -0.65 -13.20 2.55
C LYS A 100 -0.02 -14.06 1.48
N ARG A 101 -0.34 -13.83 0.20
CA ARG A 101 0.33 -14.53 -0.91
C ARG A 101 1.82 -14.22 -0.94
N VAL A 102 2.24 -12.96 -0.70
CA VAL A 102 3.67 -12.61 -0.63
C VAL A 102 4.37 -13.41 0.46
N HIS A 103 3.78 -13.46 1.67
CA HIS A 103 4.32 -14.23 2.80
C HIS A 103 4.49 -15.72 2.45
N ILE A 104 3.44 -16.34 1.89
CA ILE A 104 3.46 -17.75 1.50
C ILE A 104 4.53 -18.05 0.45
N GLU A 105 4.67 -17.19 -0.56
CA GLU A 105 5.66 -17.38 -1.62
C GLU A 105 7.09 -17.13 -1.12
N ALA A 106 7.30 -16.16 -0.22
CA ALA A 106 8.59 -15.94 0.43
C ALA A 106 9.03 -17.17 1.26
N GLU A 107 8.12 -17.70 2.09
CA GLU A 107 8.37 -18.94 2.85
C GLU A 107 8.64 -20.14 1.94
N ARG A 108 7.92 -20.24 0.81
CA ARG A 108 8.11 -21.30 -0.16
C ARG A 108 9.47 -21.24 -0.83
N LEU A 109 9.89 -20.06 -1.31
CA LEU A 109 11.19 -19.87 -1.91
C LEU A 109 12.32 -20.24 -0.94
N MET A 110 12.22 -19.77 0.30
CA MET A 110 13.20 -20.13 1.35
C MET A 110 13.25 -21.66 1.58
N ARG A 111 12.09 -22.33 1.67
CA ARG A 111 12.00 -23.78 1.84
C ARG A 111 12.57 -24.56 0.65
N ASP A 112 12.41 -24.02 -0.56
CA ASP A 112 12.92 -24.60 -1.80
C ASP A 112 14.44 -24.34 -1.98
N GLY A 113 15.09 -23.67 -0.99
CA GLY A 113 16.53 -23.44 -0.94
C GLY A 113 17.01 -22.27 -1.80
N TYR A 114 16.13 -21.31 -2.08
CA TYR A 114 16.50 -20.02 -2.68
C TYR A 114 16.92 -19.05 -1.60
N GLU A 115 17.88 -18.20 -1.93
CA GLU A 115 18.14 -16.99 -1.20
C GLU A 115 17.05 -15.97 -1.56
N VAL A 116 16.28 -15.53 -0.56
CA VAL A 116 15.09 -14.73 -0.82
C VAL A 116 15.44 -13.25 -0.93
N VAL A 117 14.98 -12.62 -1.98
CA VAL A 117 14.99 -11.16 -2.16
C VAL A 117 13.56 -10.64 -2.10
N ILE A 118 13.35 -9.64 -1.26
CA ILE A 118 12.10 -8.88 -1.15
C ILE A 118 12.33 -7.54 -1.85
N VAL A 119 11.74 -7.36 -3.03
CA VAL A 119 11.82 -6.08 -3.74
C VAL A 119 10.74 -5.16 -3.20
N GLY A 120 11.15 -4.08 -2.54
CA GLY A 120 10.22 -3.15 -1.90
C GLY A 120 10.91 -2.11 -1.03
N GLU A 121 10.14 -1.18 -0.49
CA GLU A 121 10.64 -0.08 0.33
C GLU A 121 11.11 -0.58 1.69
N SER A 122 12.39 -0.34 2.01
CA SER A 122 12.95 -0.65 3.32
C SER A 122 12.17 0.07 4.43
N GLY A 123 11.75 -0.70 5.46
CA GLY A 123 10.95 -0.16 6.57
C GLY A 123 9.45 -0.06 6.31
N HIS A 124 8.96 -0.29 5.08
CA HIS A 124 7.52 -0.39 4.83
C HIS A 124 6.91 -1.57 5.62
N PRO A 125 5.76 -1.40 6.29
CA PRO A 125 5.16 -2.44 7.13
C PRO A 125 4.96 -3.80 6.44
N GLU A 126 4.58 -3.82 5.16
CA GLU A 126 4.44 -5.05 4.37
C GLU A 126 5.78 -5.76 4.16
N VAL A 127 6.84 -5.01 3.86
CA VAL A 127 8.19 -5.54 3.66
C VAL A 127 8.76 -6.09 4.97
N VAL A 128 8.56 -5.38 6.08
CA VAL A 128 8.97 -5.82 7.42
C VAL A 128 8.23 -7.11 7.82
N ALA A 129 6.92 -7.19 7.57
CA ALA A 129 6.14 -8.39 7.83
C ALA A 129 6.64 -9.57 6.97
N THR A 130 6.86 -9.35 5.68
CA THR A 130 7.38 -10.37 4.74
C THR A 130 8.76 -10.87 5.16
N LEU A 131 9.66 -9.97 5.62
CA LEU A 131 10.95 -10.37 6.18
C LEU A 131 10.81 -11.31 7.38
N GLY A 132 9.79 -11.09 8.22
CA GLY A 132 9.46 -11.99 9.33
C GLY A 132 9.07 -13.41 8.87
N HIS A 133 8.49 -13.55 7.68
CA HIS A 133 8.14 -14.83 7.06
C HIS A 133 9.31 -15.50 6.29
N ALA A 134 10.32 -14.73 5.93
CA ALA A 134 11.55 -15.22 5.29
C ALA A 134 12.79 -14.64 6.00
N PRO A 135 13.11 -15.13 7.23
CA PRO A 135 14.26 -14.63 7.99
C PRO A 135 15.57 -14.78 7.22
N GLY A 136 16.32 -13.67 7.13
CA GLY A 136 17.57 -13.63 6.37
C GLY A 136 17.41 -13.23 4.91
N ALA A 137 16.19 -12.92 4.45
CA ALA A 137 15.97 -12.36 3.12
C ALA A 137 16.62 -10.98 2.97
N HIS A 138 17.05 -10.66 1.76
CA HIS A 138 17.58 -9.34 1.40
C HIS A 138 16.43 -8.42 0.99
N ILE A 139 16.44 -7.19 1.48
CA ILE A 139 15.52 -6.13 1.03
C ILE A 139 16.26 -5.29 -0.01
N ILE A 140 15.70 -5.19 -1.20
CA ILE A 140 16.22 -4.41 -2.32
C ILE A 140 15.15 -3.37 -2.69
N SER A 141 15.48 -2.10 -2.51
CA SER A 141 14.55 -0.99 -2.83
C SER A 141 14.81 -0.39 -4.21
N ALA A 142 16.04 -0.47 -4.69
CA ALA A 142 16.48 0.07 -5.97
C ALA A 142 17.57 -0.82 -6.60
N PRO A 143 17.82 -0.75 -7.92
CA PRO A 143 18.86 -1.54 -8.59
C PRO A 143 20.26 -1.41 -7.98
N GLU A 144 20.57 -0.23 -7.46
CA GLU A 144 21.86 0.09 -6.83
C GLU A 144 22.11 -0.72 -5.56
N ASP A 145 21.03 -1.15 -4.87
CA ASP A 145 21.13 -1.93 -3.63
C ASP A 145 21.66 -3.34 -3.88
N VAL A 146 21.51 -3.86 -5.11
CA VAL A 146 21.97 -5.20 -5.51
C VAL A 146 23.47 -5.34 -5.31
N ALA A 147 24.24 -4.28 -5.56
CA ALA A 147 25.70 -4.28 -5.40
C ALA A 147 26.14 -4.48 -3.93
N TYR A 148 25.28 -4.21 -2.97
CA TYR A 148 25.55 -4.37 -1.54
C TYR A 148 25.00 -5.68 -0.98
N ALA A 149 24.14 -6.37 -1.73
CA ALA A 149 23.61 -7.67 -1.36
C ALA A 149 24.58 -8.77 -1.84
N SER A 150 25.10 -9.57 -0.90
CA SER A 150 25.92 -10.72 -1.25
C SER A 150 25.04 -11.88 -1.68
N LEU A 151 24.48 -11.81 -2.90
CA LEU A 151 23.56 -12.81 -3.42
C LEU A 151 24.30 -14.05 -3.90
N GLY A 152 23.74 -15.23 -3.59
CA GLY A 152 24.26 -16.52 -4.04
C GLY A 152 23.79 -16.93 -5.43
N ASP A 153 24.05 -18.18 -5.79
CA ASP A 153 23.75 -18.73 -7.13
C ASP A 153 22.27 -18.91 -7.45
N ARG A 154 21.41 -19.00 -6.43
CA ARG A 154 19.95 -19.27 -6.57
C ARG A 154 19.15 -18.23 -5.81
N VAL A 155 18.60 -17.28 -6.52
CA VAL A 155 17.83 -16.17 -5.96
C VAL A 155 16.36 -16.31 -6.25
N GLY A 156 15.53 -16.23 -5.20
CA GLY A 156 14.07 -16.20 -5.29
C GLY A 156 13.54 -14.81 -4.96
N ILE A 157 12.76 -14.22 -5.85
CA ILE A 157 12.29 -12.84 -5.72
C ILE A 157 10.79 -12.82 -5.45
N VAL A 158 10.38 -12.10 -4.40
CA VAL A 158 9.01 -11.63 -4.16
C VAL A 158 8.98 -10.11 -4.13
N VAL A 159 7.80 -9.51 -4.30
CA VAL A 159 7.65 -8.07 -4.54
C VAL A 159 6.59 -7.49 -3.63
N GLN A 160 6.84 -6.32 -3.06
CA GLN A 160 5.84 -5.52 -2.35
C GLN A 160 4.64 -5.27 -3.27
N THR A 161 3.43 -5.49 -2.78
CA THR A 161 2.21 -5.50 -3.60
C THR A 161 1.90 -4.17 -4.29
N THR A 162 2.48 -3.07 -3.82
CA THR A 162 2.25 -1.70 -4.31
C THR A 162 3.35 -1.16 -5.21
N LEU A 163 4.40 -1.96 -5.47
CA LEU A 163 5.54 -1.53 -6.29
C LEU A 163 5.14 -1.31 -7.76
N THR A 164 5.96 -0.59 -8.51
CA THR A 164 5.78 -0.43 -9.96
C THR A 164 6.51 -1.55 -10.71
N GLU A 165 5.97 -1.94 -11.87
CA GLU A 165 6.65 -2.93 -12.73
C GLU A 165 8.01 -2.43 -13.24
N SER A 166 8.16 -1.11 -13.46
CA SER A 166 9.42 -0.52 -13.90
C SER A 166 10.52 -0.72 -12.85
N THR A 167 10.23 -0.47 -11.58
CA THR A 167 11.18 -0.69 -10.47
C THR A 167 11.52 -2.18 -10.35
N LEU A 168 10.51 -3.05 -10.41
CA LEU A 168 10.73 -4.49 -10.37
C LEU A 168 11.67 -4.95 -11.48
N ASN A 169 11.39 -4.58 -12.73
CA ASN A 169 12.19 -4.98 -13.87
C ASN A 169 13.64 -4.49 -13.75
N ALA A 170 13.85 -3.23 -13.34
CA ALA A 170 15.19 -2.70 -13.15
C ALA A 170 16.00 -3.45 -12.07
N VAL A 171 15.35 -3.88 -10.98
CA VAL A 171 16.00 -4.69 -9.93
C VAL A 171 16.28 -6.10 -10.43
N VAL A 172 15.34 -6.73 -11.15
CA VAL A 172 15.53 -8.07 -11.71
C VAL A 172 16.70 -8.09 -12.71
N ASP A 173 16.76 -7.12 -13.61
CA ASP A 173 17.86 -6.99 -14.58
C ASP A 173 19.21 -6.86 -13.86
N ALA A 174 19.28 -6.07 -12.78
CA ALA A 174 20.50 -5.92 -11.99
C ALA A 174 20.92 -7.20 -11.25
N ILE A 175 19.96 -8.05 -10.86
CA ILE A 175 20.24 -9.34 -10.20
C ILE A 175 20.72 -10.39 -11.22
N ASP A 176 20.12 -10.43 -12.41
CA ASP A 176 20.37 -11.46 -13.43
C ASP A 176 21.80 -11.42 -13.95
N ASP A 177 22.43 -10.25 -13.98
CA ASP A 177 23.82 -10.05 -14.44
C ASP A 177 24.88 -10.87 -13.67
N GLY A 178 24.56 -11.44 -12.50
CA GLY A 178 25.50 -12.17 -11.67
C GLY A 178 25.02 -13.50 -11.09
N THR A 179 23.77 -13.87 -11.35
CA THR A 179 23.08 -15.00 -10.66
C THR A 179 22.81 -16.15 -11.64
N ARG A 180 23.08 -17.40 -11.20
CA ARG A 180 22.91 -18.60 -12.03
C ARG A 180 21.45 -18.99 -12.26
N GLU A 181 20.60 -18.81 -11.24
CA GLU A 181 19.17 -19.18 -11.28
C GLU A 181 18.34 -18.10 -10.56
N VAL A 182 17.53 -17.38 -11.30
CA VAL A 182 16.60 -16.39 -10.75
C VAL A 182 15.16 -16.90 -10.89
N ARG A 183 14.43 -16.95 -9.77
CA ARG A 183 13.01 -17.29 -9.73
C ARG A 183 12.19 -16.09 -9.27
N LEU A 184 11.58 -15.41 -10.23
CA LEU A 184 10.67 -14.30 -9.94
C LEU A 184 9.25 -14.80 -9.66
N VAL A 185 8.70 -14.43 -8.51
CA VAL A 185 7.28 -14.49 -8.22
C VAL A 185 6.75 -13.06 -8.18
N ASN A 186 6.17 -12.60 -9.27
CA ASN A 186 5.55 -11.27 -9.31
C ASN A 186 4.31 -11.27 -8.40
N THR A 187 4.43 -10.56 -7.29
CA THR A 187 3.39 -10.40 -6.27
C THR A 187 2.77 -9.00 -6.25
N ILE A 188 3.06 -8.14 -7.23
CA ILE A 188 2.32 -6.89 -7.45
C ILE A 188 0.84 -7.25 -7.59
N CYS A 189 -0.04 -6.61 -6.82
CA CYS A 189 -1.45 -6.98 -6.86
C CYS A 189 -2.14 -6.40 -8.10
N GLU A 190 -3.11 -7.13 -8.65
CA GLU A 190 -3.87 -6.72 -9.83
C GLU A 190 -4.52 -5.33 -9.65
N ALA A 191 -5.07 -5.06 -8.45
CA ALA A 191 -5.65 -3.76 -8.14
C ALA A 191 -4.62 -2.61 -8.21
N THR A 192 -3.35 -2.87 -7.91
CA THR A 192 -2.26 -1.90 -8.09
C THR A 192 -1.96 -1.70 -9.57
N ALA A 193 -1.78 -2.78 -10.32
CA ALA A 193 -1.46 -2.72 -11.75
C ALA A 193 -2.56 -1.99 -12.55
N LEU A 194 -3.83 -2.33 -12.32
CA LEU A 194 -4.97 -1.67 -12.97
C LEU A 194 -5.05 -0.17 -12.62
N ARG A 195 -4.83 0.18 -11.35
CA ARG A 195 -4.83 1.58 -10.90
C ARG A 195 -3.71 2.39 -11.53
N GLN A 196 -2.50 1.84 -11.58
CA GLN A 196 -1.34 2.48 -12.21
C GLN A 196 -1.56 2.68 -13.71
N ALA A 197 -2.11 1.68 -14.41
CA ALA A 197 -2.44 1.77 -15.83
C ALA A 197 -3.51 2.85 -16.10
N ALA A 198 -4.62 2.85 -15.34
CA ALA A 198 -5.69 3.83 -15.50
C ALA A 198 -5.23 5.27 -15.20
N ALA A 199 -4.40 5.45 -14.16
CA ALA A 199 -3.82 6.75 -13.84
C ALA A 199 -2.88 7.25 -14.95
N SER A 200 -2.04 6.37 -15.50
CA SER A 200 -1.15 6.69 -16.63
C SER A 200 -1.93 7.09 -17.87
N GLU A 201 -3.01 6.39 -18.19
CA GLU A 201 -3.84 6.68 -19.36
C GLU A 201 -4.54 8.05 -19.21
N LEU A 202 -5.13 8.30 -18.02
CA LEU A 202 -5.78 9.58 -17.74
C LEU A 202 -4.78 10.75 -17.78
N ALA A 203 -3.56 10.56 -17.26
CA ALA A 203 -2.52 11.60 -17.24
C ALA A 203 -2.10 12.02 -18.66
N ARG A 204 -2.12 11.11 -19.65
CA ARG A 204 -1.80 11.44 -21.06
C ARG A 204 -2.81 12.38 -21.71
N THR A 205 -4.01 12.44 -21.19
CA THR A 205 -5.14 13.19 -21.78
C THR A 205 -5.65 14.31 -20.88
N SER A 206 -4.89 14.65 -19.82
CA SER A 206 -5.22 15.69 -18.85
C SER A 206 -4.17 16.81 -18.89
N ASP A 207 -4.62 18.05 -18.69
CA ASP A 207 -3.75 19.22 -18.58
C ASP A 207 -3.15 19.33 -17.16
N ALA A 208 -3.91 18.84 -16.17
CA ALA A 208 -3.48 18.72 -14.77
C ALA A 208 -4.00 17.45 -14.14
N MET A 209 -3.28 16.89 -13.16
CA MET A 209 -3.66 15.70 -12.41
C MET A 209 -3.75 15.99 -10.92
N VAL A 210 -4.78 15.44 -10.28
CA VAL A 210 -4.93 15.41 -8.82
C VAL A 210 -4.87 13.95 -8.35
N VAL A 211 -3.92 13.64 -7.48
CA VAL A 211 -3.74 12.32 -6.88
C VAL A 211 -4.12 12.41 -5.41
N ILE A 212 -5.16 11.67 -5.01
CA ILE A 212 -5.76 11.76 -3.68
C ILE A 212 -5.32 10.58 -2.82
N GLY A 213 -4.84 10.85 -1.61
CA GLY A 213 -4.56 9.86 -0.58
C GLY A 213 -3.38 10.22 0.31
N GLY A 214 -3.16 9.42 1.35
CA GLY A 214 -2.13 9.69 2.35
C GLY A 214 -0.72 9.77 1.76
N ARG A 215 0.06 10.76 2.17
CA ARG A 215 1.47 10.91 1.78
C ARG A 215 2.36 9.79 2.32
N ASN A 216 1.88 9.09 3.34
CA ASN A 216 2.52 7.89 3.91
C ASN A 216 2.11 6.58 3.21
N SER A 217 1.33 6.65 2.12
CA SER A 217 0.90 5.49 1.34
C SER A 217 1.81 5.30 0.12
N ALA A 218 2.61 4.23 0.12
CA ALA A 218 3.45 3.84 -1.01
C ALA A 218 2.67 3.80 -2.33
N ASN A 219 1.49 3.18 -2.34
CA ASN A 219 0.65 3.13 -3.53
C ASN A 219 0.25 4.54 -4.03
N THR A 220 -0.08 5.48 -3.15
CA THR A 220 -0.46 6.83 -3.56
C THR A 220 0.75 7.63 -4.06
N THR A 221 1.89 7.49 -3.40
CA THR A 221 3.15 8.12 -3.81
C THR A 221 3.56 7.66 -5.20
N HIS A 222 3.56 6.34 -5.46
CA HIS A 222 3.86 5.79 -6.79
C HIS A 222 2.88 6.29 -7.87
N LEU A 223 1.58 6.41 -7.54
CA LEU A 223 0.62 7.00 -8.49
C LEU A 223 0.96 8.47 -8.81
N ALA A 224 1.35 9.26 -7.81
CA ALA A 224 1.74 10.65 -8.01
C ALA A 224 3.00 10.75 -8.88
N GLU A 225 3.98 9.89 -8.65
CA GLU A 225 5.21 9.81 -9.46
C GLU A 225 4.91 9.43 -10.92
N ILE A 226 4.09 8.40 -11.14
CA ILE A 226 3.66 7.96 -12.48
C ILE A 226 2.94 9.08 -13.20
N CYS A 227 1.99 9.74 -12.54
CA CYS A 227 1.25 10.86 -13.13
C CYS A 227 2.18 12.05 -13.45
N ALA A 228 3.08 12.42 -12.52
CA ALA A 228 4.01 13.54 -12.70
C ALA A 228 5.01 13.32 -13.84
N ALA A 229 5.42 12.07 -14.08
CA ALA A 229 6.29 11.73 -15.21
C ALA A 229 5.61 11.93 -16.58
N ILE A 230 4.26 11.92 -16.63
CA ILE A 230 3.46 12.06 -17.86
C ILE A 230 2.86 13.47 -17.95
N CYS A 231 2.26 13.95 -16.86
CA CYS A 231 1.64 15.27 -16.72
C CYS A 231 2.38 16.05 -15.62
N PRO A 232 3.31 16.97 -15.95
CA PRO A 232 4.11 17.67 -14.94
C PRO A 232 3.28 18.50 -13.94
N ARG A 233 2.05 18.88 -14.29
CA ARG A 233 1.10 19.56 -13.38
C ARG A 233 0.32 18.51 -12.57
N THR A 234 1.03 17.70 -11.82
CA THR A 234 0.44 16.70 -10.91
C THR A 234 0.55 17.16 -9.47
N PHE A 235 -0.57 17.11 -8.77
CA PHE A 235 -0.70 17.55 -7.38
C PHE A 235 -1.16 16.38 -6.51
N HIS A 236 -0.36 16.03 -5.50
CA HIS A 236 -0.69 15.01 -4.52
C HIS A 236 -1.28 15.69 -3.28
N ILE A 237 -2.54 15.37 -2.97
CA ILE A 237 -3.31 15.92 -1.86
C ILE A 237 -3.90 14.83 -0.98
N GLU A 238 -4.12 15.13 0.29
CA GLU A 238 -4.83 14.24 1.20
C GLU A 238 -6.32 14.58 1.30
N ASN A 239 -6.71 15.82 0.96
CA ASN A 239 -8.09 16.27 1.10
C ASN A 239 -8.39 17.47 0.19
N ALA A 240 -9.68 17.86 0.09
CA ALA A 240 -10.14 18.94 -0.77
C ALA A 240 -9.67 20.33 -0.30
N GLU A 241 -9.37 20.50 0.99
CA GLU A 241 -8.91 21.77 1.56
C GLU A 241 -7.50 22.14 1.11
N GLU A 242 -6.75 21.18 0.56
CA GLU A 242 -5.41 21.41 -0.01
C GLU A 242 -5.43 21.89 -1.46
N LEU A 243 -6.60 21.93 -2.10
CA LEU A 243 -6.72 22.40 -3.47
C LEU A 243 -6.45 23.91 -3.55
N ASP A 244 -5.54 24.30 -4.42
CA ASP A 244 -5.28 25.70 -4.77
C ASP A 244 -5.88 25.98 -6.16
N PRO A 245 -6.87 26.89 -6.29
CA PRO A 245 -7.48 27.24 -7.57
C PRO A 245 -6.46 27.67 -8.65
N ASP A 246 -5.34 28.26 -8.24
CA ASP A 246 -4.31 28.74 -9.18
C ASP A 246 -3.60 27.59 -9.90
N TRP A 247 -3.67 26.37 -9.35
CA TRP A 247 -3.11 25.18 -10.00
C TRP A 247 -3.83 24.82 -11.31
N PHE A 248 -5.08 25.24 -11.47
CA PHE A 248 -5.96 24.85 -12.57
C PHE A 248 -6.34 26.03 -13.48
N ALA A 249 -5.75 27.19 -13.27
CA ALA A 249 -6.07 28.38 -14.05
C ALA A 249 -5.71 28.20 -15.54
N GLY A 250 -6.74 28.23 -16.40
CA GLY A 250 -6.60 28.06 -17.85
C GLY A 250 -6.58 26.61 -18.36
N GLU A 251 -6.68 25.63 -17.46
CA GLU A 251 -6.73 24.22 -17.84
C GLU A 251 -8.13 23.82 -18.33
N SER A 252 -8.17 22.90 -19.30
CA SER A 252 -9.41 22.42 -19.91
C SER A 252 -9.82 21.03 -19.42
N ALA A 253 -8.86 20.21 -19.02
CA ALA A 253 -9.06 18.83 -18.58
C ALA A 253 -8.27 18.53 -17.29
N ILE A 254 -8.98 18.22 -16.21
CA ILE A 254 -8.40 17.83 -14.92
C ILE A 254 -8.67 16.37 -14.67
N GLY A 255 -7.59 15.58 -14.60
CA GLY A 255 -7.68 14.16 -14.22
C GLY A 255 -7.60 13.98 -12.71
N VAL A 256 -8.41 13.10 -12.16
CA VAL A 256 -8.42 12.74 -10.74
C VAL A 256 -8.15 11.25 -10.60
N THR A 257 -7.19 10.89 -9.76
CA THR A 257 -7.00 9.48 -9.34
C THR A 257 -6.80 9.42 -7.82
N ALA A 258 -6.89 8.22 -7.26
CA ALA A 258 -6.80 8.06 -5.81
C ALA A 258 -6.15 6.75 -5.42
N GLY A 259 -5.43 6.76 -4.30
CA GLY A 259 -4.78 5.59 -3.72
C GLY A 259 -5.75 4.51 -3.25
N ALA A 260 -5.24 3.29 -3.10
CA ALA A 260 -6.00 2.10 -2.68
C ALA A 260 -6.61 2.19 -1.27
N SER A 261 -6.19 3.15 -0.48
CA SER A 261 -6.71 3.43 0.87
C SER A 261 -7.63 4.65 0.95
N THR A 262 -8.04 5.21 -0.21
CA THR A 262 -8.85 6.44 -0.28
C THR A 262 -10.33 6.09 -0.46
N PRO A 263 -11.22 6.41 0.49
CA PRO A 263 -12.66 6.18 0.35
C PRO A 263 -13.28 7.00 -0.79
N SER A 264 -14.37 6.49 -1.38
CA SER A 264 -15.12 7.19 -2.44
C SER A 264 -15.61 8.57 -2.00
N SER A 265 -16.04 8.72 -0.75
CA SER A 265 -16.49 10.01 -0.19
C SER A 265 -15.41 11.09 -0.21
N GLN A 266 -14.13 10.71 -0.07
CA GLN A 266 -12.99 11.62 -0.15
C GLN A 266 -12.76 12.05 -1.61
N ILE A 267 -12.89 11.12 -2.57
CA ILE A 267 -12.83 11.41 -4.00
C ILE A 267 -13.96 12.35 -4.42
N ASP A 268 -15.19 12.04 -4.02
CA ASP A 268 -16.37 12.86 -4.32
C ASP A 268 -16.24 14.30 -3.79
N SER A 269 -15.65 14.46 -2.60
CA SER A 269 -15.39 15.78 -2.01
C SER A 269 -14.42 16.60 -2.85
N VAL A 270 -13.33 15.97 -3.34
CA VAL A 270 -12.33 16.63 -4.19
C VAL A 270 -12.94 16.96 -5.57
N VAL A 271 -13.66 16.05 -6.18
CA VAL A 271 -14.33 16.27 -7.49
C VAL A 271 -15.30 17.44 -7.40
N LYS A 272 -16.15 17.48 -6.37
CA LYS A 272 -17.08 18.60 -6.15
C LYS A 272 -16.37 19.93 -5.96
N ALA A 273 -15.23 19.95 -5.27
CA ALA A 273 -14.45 21.16 -5.09
C ALA A 273 -13.83 21.65 -6.42
N LEU A 274 -13.32 20.71 -7.25
CA LEU A 274 -12.78 21.01 -8.58
C LEU A 274 -13.86 21.56 -9.54
N GLU A 275 -15.06 20.98 -9.53
CA GLU A 275 -16.21 21.42 -10.35
C GLU A 275 -16.72 22.82 -9.96
N GLN A 276 -16.41 23.29 -8.76
CA GLN A 276 -16.78 24.64 -8.28
C GLN A 276 -15.72 25.70 -8.55
N LEU A 277 -14.58 25.31 -9.10
CA LEU A 277 -13.53 26.27 -9.48
C LEU A 277 -14.03 27.19 -10.62
N PRO A 278 -13.64 28.47 -10.62
CA PRO A 278 -14.12 29.48 -11.56
C PRO A 278 -13.70 29.23 -13.01
#